data_1bb53e07a3acb5eafe9c2f4a9de258f0
#
_entry.id   1bb53e07a3acb5eafe9c2f4a9de258f0
#
_cell.length_a   1.000
_cell.length_b   1.000
_cell.length_c   1.000
_cell.angle_alpha   90.00
_cell.angle_beta   90.00
_cell.angle_gamma   90.00
#
_symmetry.space_group_name_H-M   'P 1'
#
loop_
_entity.id
_entity.type
_entity.pdbx_description
1 polymer ?
#
loop_
_entity_poly.entity_id
_entity_poly.type
_entity_poly.pdbx_seq_one_letter_code
_entity_poly.pdbx_strand_id
1 'polypeptide(L)'
;AMIKDELKESFARDIVLLKYLGIHPIIVHGGGPEINQILDILKLPVKFVRGHRVTDDKTMEVVEMVLSGKLNKQIVSLINSKSGNALGISGRDGKLATAEIQKIEVADENGKTELVDVGFVGKITKINKILLQSLLDAKTIPVISPVAEDNNGQALNINADTMAGAIAGALNAEKLILHTE
;
A
#
# COMPACT_ATOMS: atom_id res chain seq x y z
N ALA A 1 7.71 -8.82 -9.58
CA ALA A 1 8.35 -8.42 -10.82
C ALA A 1 9.64 -7.70 -10.52
N MET A 2 10.73 -8.19 -11.05
CA MET A 2 12.00 -7.47 -10.98
C MET A 2 11.91 -6.33 -12.00
N ILE A 3 11.43 -5.17 -11.57
CA ILE A 3 11.74 -3.95 -12.29
C ILE A 3 13.27 -3.93 -12.35
N LYS A 4 13.83 -3.91 -13.56
CA LYS A 4 15.28 -3.82 -13.75
C LYS A 4 15.77 -2.65 -12.90
N ASP A 5 16.94 -2.74 -12.30
CA ASP A 5 17.45 -1.70 -11.40
C ASP A 5 17.48 -0.32 -12.07
N GLU A 6 17.72 -0.27 -13.40
CA GLU A 6 17.61 0.93 -14.21
C GLU A 6 16.23 1.59 -14.19
N LEU A 7 15.14 0.79 -14.17
CA LEU A 7 13.77 1.32 -14.10
C LEU A 7 13.46 1.88 -12.72
N LYS A 8 13.94 1.22 -11.65
CA LYS A 8 13.82 1.75 -10.28
C LYS A 8 14.55 3.10 -10.15
N GLU A 9 15.76 3.16 -10.68
CA GLU A 9 16.57 4.37 -10.70
C GLU A 9 15.90 5.51 -11.48
N SER A 10 15.32 5.20 -12.67
CA SER A 10 14.55 6.16 -13.46
C SER A 10 13.33 6.66 -12.71
N PHE A 11 12.54 5.74 -12.16
CA PHE A 11 11.36 6.08 -11.34
C PHE A 11 11.72 7.05 -10.20
N ALA A 12 12.79 6.77 -9.45
CA ALA A 12 13.18 7.63 -8.35
C ALA A 12 13.59 9.05 -8.82
N ARG A 13 14.32 9.14 -9.96
CA ARG A 13 14.65 10.43 -10.56
C ARG A 13 13.41 11.21 -11.01
N ASP A 14 12.46 10.53 -11.64
CA ASP A 14 11.23 11.14 -12.13
C ASP A 14 10.37 11.69 -10.98
N ILE A 15 10.24 10.95 -9.89
CA ILE A 15 9.54 11.40 -8.67
C ILE A 15 10.20 12.65 -8.08
N VAL A 16 11.52 12.67 -7.99
CA VAL A 16 12.26 13.84 -7.49
C VAL A 16 12.10 15.02 -8.45
N LEU A 17 12.16 14.79 -9.75
CA LEU A 17 11.93 15.84 -10.75
C LEU A 17 10.52 16.44 -10.62
N LEU A 18 9.48 15.61 -10.49
CA LEU A 18 8.12 16.10 -10.28
C LEU A 18 8.04 17.02 -9.04
N LYS A 19 8.71 16.63 -7.95
CA LYS A 19 8.78 17.47 -6.74
C LYS A 19 9.45 18.80 -6.99
N TYR A 20 10.55 18.85 -7.73
CA TYR A 20 11.24 20.10 -8.12
C TYR A 20 10.39 21.01 -9.02
N LEU A 21 9.53 20.42 -9.85
CA LEU A 21 8.57 21.17 -10.69
C LEU A 21 7.35 21.70 -9.91
N GLY A 22 7.32 21.54 -8.59
CA GLY A 22 6.22 22.03 -7.74
C GLY A 22 5.04 21.07 -7.61
N ILE A 23 5.13 19.86 -8.18
CA ILE A 23 4.15 18.81 -8.00
C ILE A 23 4.37 18.17 -6.63
N HIS A 24 3.29 17.72 -5.98
CA HIS A 24 3.33 17.06 -4.68
C HIS A 24 3.06 15.55 -4.83
N PRO A 25 4.07 14.75 -5.24
CA PRO A 25 3.86 13.31 -5.42
C PRO A 25 3.65 12.60 -4.08
N ILE A 26 2.70 11.68 -4.05
CA ILE A 26 2.49 10.70 -3.00
C ILE A 26 2.62 9.32 -3.66
N ILE A 27 3.39 8.43 -3.05
CA ILE A 27 3.61 7.10 -3.58
C ILE A 27 2.88 6.11 -2.70
N VAL A 28 2.07 5.26 -3.30
CA VAL A 28 1.52 4.06 -2.66
C VAL A 28 2.10 2.86 -3.40
N HIS A 29 2.67 1.91 -2.66
CA HIS A 29 3.29 0.75 -3.28
C HIS A 29 2.61 -0.55 -2.87
N GLY A 30 2.65 -1.54 -3.74
CA GLY A 30 2.32 -2.93 -3.42
C GLY A 30 3.56 -3.74 -3.04
N GLY A 31 3.48 -5.07 -3.17
CA GLY A 31 4.60 -5.97 -2.88
C GLY A 31 4.17 -7.45 -2.82
N GLY A 32 3.17 -7.82 -3.63
CA GLY A 32 2.66 -9.19 -3.69
C GLY A 32 3.73 -10.25 -3.93
N PRO A 33 4.63 -10.08 -4.92
CA PRO A 33 5.71 -11.03 -5.19
C PRO A 33 6.65 -11.24 -3.99
N GLU A 34 7.05 -10.16 -3.31
CA GLU A 34 7.95 -10.21 -2.15
C GLU A 34 7.28 -10.86 -0.94
N ILE A 35 5.97 -10.60 -0.74
CA ILE A 35 5.19 -11.30 0.29
C ILE A 35 5.15 -12.79 -0.01
N ASN A 36 4.87 -13.20 -1.27
CA ASN A 36 4.84 -14.60 -1.67
C ASN A 36 6.19 -15.29 -1.40
N GLN A 37 7.29 -14.62 -1.74
CA GLN A 37 8.63 -15.14 -1.50
C GLN A 37 8.90 -15.42 -0.01
N ILE A 38 8.49 -14.54 0.88
CA ILE A 38 8.68 -14.73 2.33
C ILE A 38 7.74 -15.82 2.86
N LEU A 39 6.47 -15.85 2.41
CA LEU A 39 5.53 -16.90 2.79
C LEU A 39 6.03 -18.29 2.36
N ASP A 40 6.62 -18.40 1.16
CA ASP A 40 7.22 -19.67 0.67
C ASP A 40 8.40 -20.11 1.55
N ILE A 41 9.32 -19.20 1.89
CA ILE A 41 10.44 -19.48 2.80
C ILE A 41 9.94 -19.99 4.16
N LEU A 42 8.85 -19.39 4.66
CA LEU A 42 8.24 -19.77 5.94
C LEU A 42 7.31 -20.99 5.83
N LYS A 43 7.12 -21.53 4.61
CA LYS A 43 6.20 -22.64 4.31
C LYS A 43 4.75 -22.33 4.72
N LEU A 44 4.34 -21.07 4.59
CA LEU A 44 2.96 -20.63 4.82
C LEU A 44 2.17 -20.67 3.49
N PRO A 45 0.88 -21.05 3.53
CA PRO A 45 0.09 -21.18 2.31
C PRO A 45 -0.20 -19.80 1.68
N VAL A 46 -0.15 -19.76 0.35
CA VAL A 46 -0.56 -18.57 -0.42
C VAL A 46 -1.89 -18.88 -1.10
N LYS A 47 -2.93 -18.13 -0.75
CA LYS A 47 -4.27 -18.27 -1.33
C LYS A 47 -4.82 -16.90 -1.72
N PHE A 48 -5.59 -16.87 -2.80
CA PHE A 48 -6.27 -15.66 -3.27
C PHE A 48 -7.74 -15.93 -3.56
N VAL A 49 -8.59 -14.96 -3.28
CA VAL A 49 -10.00 -14.93 -3.65
C VAL A 49 -10.26 -13.62 -4.38
N ARG A 50 -10.60 -13.70 -5.67
CA ARG A 50 -10.83 -12.53 -6.53
C ARG A 50 -9.76 -11.43 -6.41
N GLY A 51 -8.48 -11.84 -6.44
CA GLY A 51 -7.35 -10.91 -6.35
C GLY A 51 -7.01 -10.45 -4.93
N HIS A 52 -7.84 -10.77 -3.92
CA HIS A 52 -7.52 -10.51 -2.51
C HIS A 52 -6.78 -11.69 -1.91
N ARG A 53 -5.65 -11.41 -1.25
CA ARG A 53 -4.88 -12.42 -0.51
C ARG A 53 -5.66 -12.85 0.73
N VAL A 54 -5.92 -14.15 0.88
CA VAL A 54 -6.42 -14.68 2.15
C VAL A 54 -5.34 -14.44 3.20
N THR A 55 -5.67 -13.68 4.24
CA THR A 55 -4.71 -13.12 5.18
C THR A 55 -5.10 -13.51 6.61
N ASP A 56 -4.55 -14.63 7.09
CA ASP A 56 -4.63 -15.02 8.50
C ASP A 56 -3.62 -14.24 9.36
N ASP A 57 -3.57 -14.49 10.68
CA ASP A 57 -2.67 -13.80 11.62
C ASP A 57 -1.21 -13.84 11.16
N LYS A 58 -0.69 -15.04 10.82
CA LYS A 58 0.71 -15.22 10.40
C LYS A 58 0.99 -14.55 9.08
N THR A 59 0.04 -14.63 8.15
CA THR A 59 0.14 -13.93 6.86
C THR A 59 0.12 -12.42 7.05
N MET A 60 -0.68 -11.88 7.99
CA MET A 60 -0.73 -10.45 8.27
C MET A 60 0.59 -9.93 8.84
N GLU A 61 1.23 -10.67 9.75
CA GLU A 61 2.57 -10.33 10.24
C GLU A 61 3.59 -10.23 9.09
N VAL A 62 3.58 -11.21 8.18
CA VAL A 62 4.48 -11.19 7.01
C VAL A 62 4.17 -10.01 6.09
N VAL A 63 2.89 -9.75 5.83
CA VAL A 63 2.44 -8.60 5.00
C VAL A 63 2.97 -7.29 5.59
N GLU A 64 2.79 -7.07 6.89
CA GLU A 64 3.25 -5.85 7.56
C GLU A 64 4.78 -5.73 7.54
N MET A 65 5.52 -6.80 7.88
CA MET A 65 6.99 -6.81 7.83
C MET A 65 7.52 -6.49 6.43
N VAL A 66 6.96 -7.12 5.40
CA VAL A 66 7.44 -6.95 4.03
C VAL A 66 7.07 -5.58 3.48
N LEU A 67 5.82 -5.18 3.59
CA LEU A 67 5.36 -3.92 3.02
C LEU A 67 5.92 -2.72 3.78
N SER A 68 5.72 -2.66 5.10
CA SER A 68 6.06 -1.47 5.90
C SER A 68 7.54 -1.46 6.33
N GLY A 69 8.12 -2.62 6.58
CA GLY A 69 9.51 -2.75 7.00
C GLY A 69 10.50 -2.78 5.84
N LYS A 70 10.35 -3.70 4.89
CA LYS A 70 11.33 -3.95 3.82
C LYS A 70 11.11 -3.03 2.62
N LEU A 71 10.00 -3.20 1.90
CA LEU A 71 9.78 -2.52 0.61
C LEU A 71 9.65 -1.01 0.75
N ASN A 72 8.86 -0.56 1.71
CA ASN A 72 8.70 0.85 1.99
C ASN A 72 10.05 1.54 2.17
N LYS A 73 10.94 0.97 3.00
CA LYS A 73 12.26 1.56 3.29
C LYS A 73 13.22 1.47 2.10
N GLN A 74 13.11 0.46 1.27
CA GLN A 74 13.88 0.37 0.01
C GLN A 74 13.49 1.49 -0.95
N ILE A 75 12.19 1.77 -1.13
CA ILE A 75 11.70 2.85 -1.99
C ILE A 75 12.13 4.21 -1.43
N VAL A 76 11.96 4.43 -0.13
CA VAL A 76 12.42 5.67 0.54
C VAL A 76 13.91 5.90 0.34
N SER A 77 14.72 4.88 0.60
CA SER A 77 16.18 4.97 0.42
C SER A 77 16.56 5.30 -1.01
N LEU A 78 15.88 4.68 -1.98
CA LEU A 78 16.13 4.92 -3.40
C LEU A 78 15.81 6.38 -3.80
N ILE A 79 14.66 6.91 -3.38
CA ILE A 79 14.28 8.30 -3.68
C ILE A 79 15.25 9.28 -3.00
N ASN A 80 15.63 9.02 -1.75
CA ASN A 80 16.55 9.86 -1.00
C ASN A 80 17.96 9.83 -1.58
N SER A 81 18.40 8.71 -2.18
CA SER A 81 19.68 8.64 -2.91
C SER A 81 19.73 9.56 -4.15
N LYS A 82 18.57 10.02 -4.65
CA LYS A 82 18.44 10.99 -5.76
C LYS A 82 18.17 12.41 -5.27
N SER A 83 18.52 12.71 -4.02
CA SER A 83 18.27 14.02 -3.39
C SER A 83 16.78 14.32 -3.16
N GLY A 84 15.94 13.30 -3.12
CA GLY A 84 14.56 13.43 -2.67
C GLY A 84 14.49 13.59 -1.14
N ASN A 85 13.35 14.04 -0.64
CA ASN A 85 13.02 14.08 0.77
C ASN A 85 11.83 13.14 1.02
N ALA A 86 12.05 11.84 0.85
CA ALA A 86 11.03 10.83 1.02
C ALA A 86 10.91 10.37 2.48
N LEU A 87 9.67 10.21 2.94
CA LEU A 87 9.31 9.67 4.24
C LEU A 87 8.38 8.47 4.06
N GLY A 88 8.76 7.32 4.62
CA GLY A 88 7.98 6.10 4.55
C GLY A 88 7.10 5.91 5.78
N ILE A 89 5.80 5.71 5.52
CA ILE A 89 4.78 5.43 6.53
C ILE A 89 3.84 4.31 6.05
N SER A 90 3.09 3.74 6.97
CA SER A 90 1.98 2.85 6.70
C SER A 90 0.64 3.55 6.95
N GLY A 91 -0.46 2.91 6.60
CA GLY A 91 -1.78 3.41 6.97
C GLY A 91 -2.03 3.47 8.48
N ARG A 92 -1.24 2.72 9.29
CA ARG A 92 -1.33 2.70 10.76
C ARG A 92 -0.68 3.92 11.40
N ASP A 93 0.41 4.44 10.78
CA ASP A 93 1.16 5.56 11.34
C ASP A 93 0.28 6.82 11.41
N GLY A 94 0.14 7.35 12.61
CA GLY A 94 -0.71 8.51 12.88
C GLY A 94 -2.19 8.31 12.49
N LYS A 95 -2.64 7.05 12.45
CA LYS A 95 -3.98 6.67 11.97
C LYS A 95 -4.27 7.27 10.59
N LEU A 96 -3.28 7.13 9.69
CA LEU A 96 -3.39 7.65 8.32
C LEU A 96 -4.59 7.03 7.59
N ALA A 97 -4.80 5.72 7.75
CA ALA A 97 -5.94 5.02 7.17
C ALA A 97 -6.61 4.13 8.22
N THR A 98 -7.87 4.39 8.49
CA THR A 98 -8.72 3.48 9.26
C THR A 98 -9.51 2.60 8.29
N ALA A 99 -9.66 1.33 8.64
CA ALA A 99 -10.34 0.34 7.80
C ALA A 99 -11.24 -0.57 8.65
N GLU A 100 -12.09 -1.32 7.99
CA GLU A 100 -12.91 -2.39 8.57
C GLU A 100 -12.66 -3.70 7.82
N ILE A 101 -12.84 -4.84 8.48
CA ILE A 101 -12.71 -6.15 7.83
C ILE A 101 -13.70 -6.25 6.68
N GLN A 102 -13.20 -6.69 5.52
CA GLN A 102 -13.98 -6.87 4.30
C GLN A 102 -14.14 -8.35 3.98
N LYS A 103 -15.38 -8.79 3.75
CA LYS A 103 -15.67 -10.06 3.09
C LYS A 103 -15.79 -9.86 1.59
N ILE A 104 -15.38 -10.86 0.83
CA ILE A 104 -15.36 -10.78 -0.64
C ILE A 104 -16.58 -11.52 -1.21
N GLU A 105 -17.34 -10.83 -2.05
CA GLU A 105 -18.45 -11.43 -2.77
C GLU A 105 -17.94 -12.32 -3.90
N VAL A 106 -18.34 -13.57 -3.89
CA VAL A 106 -18.04 -14.55 -4.94
C VAL A 106 -19.35 -15.09 -5.51
N ALA A 107 -19.57 -14.93 -6.80
CA ALA A 107 -20.70 -15.57 -7.46
C ALA A 107 -20.33 -17.02 -7.82
N ASP A 108 -21.23 -17.95 -7.52
CA ASP A 108 -21.16 -19.34 -7.97
C ASP A 108 -21.55 -19.49 -9.47
N GLU A 109 -21.47 -20.70 -9.99
CA GLU A 109 -21.82 -21.02 -11.38
C GLU A 109 -23.31 -20.75 -11.72
N ASN A 110 -24.16 -20.64 -10.71
CA ASN A 110 -25.58 -20.36 -10.83
C ASN A 110 -25.92 -18.87 -10.63
N GLY A 111 -24.89 -18.01 -10.47
CA GLY A 111 -25.06 -16.57 -10.22
C GLY A 111 -25.47 -16.21 -8.80
N LYS A 112 -25.48 -17.17 -7.85
CA LYS A 112 -25.71 -16.89 -6.45
C LYS A 112 -24.45 -16.32 -5.81
N THR A 113 -24.58 -15.17 -5.17
CA THR A 113 -23.46 -14.50 -4.49
C THR A 113 -23.30 -15.02 -3.05
N GLU A 114 -22.08 -15.40 -2.71
CA GLU A 114 -21.68 -15.79 -1.36
C GLU A 114 -20.59 -14.85 -0.85
N LEU A 115 -20.64 -14.51 0.45
CA LEU A 115 -19.62 -13.72 1.13
C LEU A 115 -18.54 -14.64 1.68
N VAL A 116 -17.35 -14.58 1.11
CA VAL A 116 -16.19 -15.37 1.53
C VAL A 116 -15.36 -14.57 2.52
N ASP A 117 -15.04 -15.19 3.64
CA ASP A 117 -14.09 -14.65 4.62
C ASP A 117 -12.66 -14.83 4.10
N VAL A 118 -11.93 -13.75 4.03
CA VAL A 118 -10.54 -13.71 3.58
C VAL A 118 -9.59 -13.27 4.69
N GLY A 119 -10.04 -13.26 5.93
CA GLY A 119 -9.26 -12.89 7.11
C GLY A 119 -9.05 -11.38 7.23
N PHE A 120 -7.84 -10.97 7.57
CA PHE A 120 -7.48 -9.58 7.84
C PHE A 120 -7.29 -8.74 6.57
N VAL A 121 -8.24 -8.81 5.67
CA VAL A 121 -8.35 -7.93 4.51
C VAL A 121 -9.29 -6.79 4.84
N GLY A 122 -8.87 -5.55 4.55
CA GLY A 122 -9.63 -4.37 4.97
C GLY A 122 -10.15 -3.54 3.81
N LYS A 123 -11.27 -2.86 4.10
CA LYS A 123 -11.83 -1.77 3.30
C LYS A 123 -11.64 -0.47 4.06
N ILE A 124 -11.03 0.52 3.41
CA ILE A 124 -10.78 1.84 4.01
C ILE A 124 -12.10 2.54 4.28
N THR A 125 -12.24 3.05 5.49
CA THR A 125 -13.39 3.85 5.94
C THR A 125 -13.04 5.32 6.13
N LYS A 126 -11.75 5.63 6.41
CA LYS A 126 -11.31 7.00 6.66
C LYS A 126 -9.84 7.18 6.30
N ILE A 127 -9.51 8.34 5.73
CA ILE A 127 -8.13 8.82 5.53
C ILE A 127 -7.90 10.08 6.36
N ASN A 128 -6.79 10.13 7.08
CA ASN A 128 -6.33 11.30 7.82
C ASN A 128 -5.63 12.29 6.86
N LYS A 129 -6.43 13.06 6.13
CA LYS A 129 -5.92 14.06 5.18
C LYS A 129 -5.05 15.14 5.83
N ILE A 130 -5.28 15.45 7.12
CA ILE A 130 -4.51 16.47 7.84
C ILE A 130 -3.05 16.01 7.98
N LEU A 131 -2.82 14.74 8.32
CA LEU A 131 -1.48 14.18 8.39
C LEU A 131 -0.78 14.25 7.03
N LEU A 132 -1.47 13.83 5.96
CA LEU A 132 -0.90 13.89 4.61
C LEU A 132 -0.56 15.32 4.20
N GLN A 133 -1.46 16.27 4.44
CA GLN A 133 -1.21 17.67 4.13
C GLN A 133 -0.01 18.21 4.89
N SER A 134 0.12 17.90 6.18
CA SER A 134 1.28 18.32 6.99
C SER A 134 2.61 17.78 6.43
N LEU A 135 2.62 16.54 5.91
CA LEU A 135 3.79 15.97 5.27
C LEU A 135 4.13 16.68 3.95
N LEU A 136 3.12 17.02 3.16
CA LEU A 136 3.30 17.76 1.91
C LEU A 136 3.80 19.18 2.16
N ASP A 137 3.26 19.86 3.18
CA ASP A 137 3.66 21.20 3.61
C ASP A 137 5.11 21.22 4.12
N ALA A 138 5.53 20.14 4.81
CA ALA A 138 6.92 19.89 5.18
C ALA A 138 7.84 19.55 3.98
N LYS A 139 7.30 19.63 2.74
CA LYS A 139 8.01 19.32 1.48
C LYS A 139 8.56 17.90 1.40
N THR A 140 7.99 16.97 2.15
CA THR A 140 8.33 15.54 2.01
C THR A 140 7.63 14.90 0.83
N ILE A 141 8.11 13.72 0.43
CA ILE A 141 7.47 12.83 -0.53
C ILE A 141 6.97 11.63 0.28
N PRO A 142 5.68 11.55 0.63
CA PRO A 142 5.16 10.40 1.38
C PRO A 142 5.21 9.13 0.54
N VAL A 143 5.77 8.06 1.12
CA VAL A 143 5.78 6.70 0.57
C VAL A 143 4.95 5.83 1.50
N ILE A 144 3.84 5.32 1.02
CA ILE A 144 2.80 4.70 1.86
C ILE A 144 2.70 3.21 1.55
N SER A 145 2.85 2.38 2.57
CA SER A 145 2.53 0.97 2.49
C SER A 145 1.04 0.74 2.80
N PRO A 146 0.36 -0.16 2.06
CA PRO A 146 -1.08 -0.36 2.19
C PRO A 146 -1.44 -1.31 3.34
N VAL A 147 -0.98 -0.98 4.54
CA VAL A 147 -1.36 -1.61 5.80
C VAL A 147 -2.11 -0.59 6.63
N ALA A 148 -3.39 -0.82 6.92
CA ALA A 148 -4.22 0.03 7.74
C ALA A 148 -4.51 -0.62 9.10
N GLU A 149 -5.31 -0.01 9.94
CA GLU A 149 -5.82 -0.61 11.15
C GLU A 149 -7.31 -0.36 11.32
N ASP A 150 -7.97 -1.24 12.06
CA ASP A 150 -9.33 -1.00 12.52
C ASP A 150 -9.36 -0.10 13.77
N ASN A 151 -10.57 0.16 14.30
CA ASN A 151 -10.73 0.99 15.48
C ASN A 151 -10.15 0.37 16.77
N ASN A 152 -9.85 -0.94 16.77
CA ASN A 152 -9.26 -1.67 17.88
C ASN A 152 -7.73 -1.80 17.76
N GLY A 153 -7.13 -1.29 16.66
CA GLY A 153 -5.71 -1.39 16.40
C GLY A 153 -5.28 -2.68 15.67
N GLN A 154 -6.25 -3.48 15.20
CA GLN A 154 -5.96 -4.67 14.40
C GLN A 154 -5.44 -4.27 13.02
N ALA A 155 -4.26 -4.76 12.66
CA ALA A 155 -3.68 -4.53 11.34
C ALA A 155 -4.50 -5.21 10.24
N LEU A 156 -4.71 -4.51 9.13
CA LEU A 156 -5.46 -4.97 7.96
C LEU A 156 -4.67 -4.78 6.69
N ASN A 157 -4.66 -5.81 5.87
CA ASN A 157 -4.05 -5.81 4.54
C ASN A 157 -5.00 -5.10 3.55
N ILE A 158 -4.54 -4.01 2.97
CA ILE A 158 -5.30 -3.22 2.00
C ILE A 158 -4.74 -3.45 0.60
N ASN A 159 -5.60 -3.51 -0.41
CA ASN A 159 -5.16 -3.47 -1.79
C ASN A 159 -4.52 -2.10 -2.09
N ALA A 160 -3.34 -2.09 -2.75
CA ALA A 160 -2.57 -0.88 -2.98
C ALA A 160 -3.33 0.15 -3.85
N ASP A 161 -4.04 -0.31 -4.88
CA ASP A 161 -4.83 0.58 -5.76
C ASP A 161 -6.01 1.19 -5.00
N THR A 162 -6.63 0.41 -4.10
CA THR A 162 -7.69 0.89 -3.20
C THR A 162 -7.16 1.95 -2.24
N MET A 163 -5.97 1.74 -1.66
CA MET A 163 -5.31 2.73 -0.81
C MET A 163 -5.00 4.01 -1.59
N ALA A 164 -4.42 3.87 -2.77
CA ALA A 164 -4.08 5.00 -3.64
C ALA A 164 -5.33 5.80 -4.04
N GLY A 165 -6.42 5.11 -4.43
CA GLY A 165 -7.70 5.74 -4.75
C GLY A 165 -8.31 6.48 -3.56
N ALA A 166 -8.29 5.90 -2.36
CA ALA A 166 -8.81 6.52 -1.14
C ALA A 166 -8.01 7.78 -0.76
N ILE A 167 -6.68 7.76 -0.88
CA ILE A 167 -5.81 8.90 -0.64
C ILE A 167 -6.06 10.01 -1.67
N ALA A 168 -6.13 9.65 -2.96
CA ALA A 168 -6.40 10.58 -4.04
C ALA A 168 -7.75 11.29 -3.84
N GLY A 169 -8.80 10.54 -3.49
CA GLY A 169 -10.11 11.10 -3.19
C GLY A 169 -10.11 12.03 -1.97
N ALA A 170 -9.43 11.64 -0.88
CA ALA A 170 -9.38 12.44 0.35
C ALA A 170 -8.66 13.78 0.15
N LEU A 171 -7.66 13.83 -0.72
CA LEU A 171 -6.88 15.03 -1.03
C LEU A 171 -7.41 15.81 -2.23
N ASN A 172 -8.44 15.34 -2.93
CA ASN A 172 -8.87 15.88 -4.23
C ASN A 172 -7.68 15.97 -5.20
N ALA A 173 -6.91 14.88 -5.33
CA ALA A 173 -5.73 14.87 -6.17
C ALA A 173 -6.10 15.16 -7.64
N GLU A 174 -5.29 15.98 -8.31
CA GLU A 174 -5.47 16.30 -9.72
C GLU A 174 -5.31 15.08 -10.64
N LYS A 175 -4.46 14.14 -10.23
CA LYS A 175 -4.17 12.93 -11.02
C LYS A 175 -3.84 11.74 -10.13
N LEU A 176 -4.36 10.58 -10.49
CA LEU A 176 -3.97 9.27 -9.99
C LEU A 176 -3.32 8.48 -11.13
N ILE A 177 -2.13 7.96 -10.90
CA ILE A 177 -1.40 7.15 -11.88
C ILE A 177 -1.21 5.76 -11.26
N LEU A 178 -1.75 4.75 -11.94
CA LEU A 178 -1.55 3.35 -11.55
C LEU A 178 -0.50 2.73 -12.48
N HIS A 179 0.56 2.19 -11.88
CA HIS A 179 1.53 1.38 -12.58
C HIS A 179 1.17 -0.09 -12.43
N THR A 180 0.75 -0.71 -13.52
CA THR A 180 0.52 -2.15 -13.61
C THR A 180 1.69 -2.80 -14.34
N GLU A 181 1.98 -4.06 -14.00
CA GLU A 181 2.94 -4.91 -14.73
C GLU A 181 2.33 -5.44 -16.03
#